data_f1fdbf6b205d6ded194113a93d0218be
#
_entry.id   f1fdbf6b205d6ded194113a93d0218be
#
_cell.length_a   1.000
_cell.length_b   1.000
_cell.length_c   1.000
_cell.angle_alpha   90.00
_cell.angle_beta   90.00
_cell.angle_gamma   90.00
#
_symmetry.space_group_name_H-M   'P 1'
#
loop_
_entity.id
_entity.type
_entity.pdbx_description
1 polymer ?
#
loop_
_entity_poly.entity_id
_entity_poly.type
_entity_poly.pdbx_seq_one_letter_code
_entity_poly.pdbx_strand_id
1 'polypeptide(L)'
;RLNMLIERCHAYGAKVCVQLSPGLGRQQFTDPFTPPYSAGSVGAFWFPNLICKPFSKEDIHYLVEKVGYSASLAVNAGADCVELHAYGGYLLDQFHSVQWNNRTDEYGGSLENRMRFTLECIEAIKKNIPETMPVLVKFTPHQRVEGFRTIDEGIEMAKILEKAGVDALHVDTGCYEEWFQAITTVYSKEGYKLDVQKAIKDIVSVPVLGDGNLKDPEVAKKAVEDGILDYVGLAHQMLADPYWPKKVKAHHEEDIAPCVGCNECLLAGFS
;
A
#
# COMPACT_ATOMS: atom_id res chain seq x y z
N ARG A 1 -21.18 -9.92 -4.30
CA ARG A 1 -21.18 -8.72 -3.42
C ARG A 1 -20.27 -7.62 -3.98
N LEU A 2 -19.03 -7.93 -4.43
CA LEU A 2 -18.10 -6.92 -4.94
C LEU A 2 -18.67 -6.20 -6.18
N ASN A 3 -19.22 -6.93 -7.16
CA ASN A 3 -19.81 -6.32 -8.34
C ASN A 3 -20.95 -5.33 -8.02
N MET A 4 -21.81 -5.63 -7.06
CA MET A 4 -22.87 -4.70 -6.62
C MET A 4 -22.30 -3.39 -6.04
N LEU A 5 -21.17 -3.46 -5.32
CA LEU A 5 -20.46 -2.27 -4.83
C LEU A 5 -19.92 -1.45 -6.00
N ILE A 6 -19.25 -2.13 -6.92
CA ILE A 6 -18.64 -1.49 -8.11
C ILE A 6 -19.73 -0.82 -8.97
N GLU A 7 -20.82 -1.52 -9.27
CA GLU A 7 -21.95 -0.97 -10.02
C GLU A 7 -22.53 0.29 -9.36
N ARG A 8 -22.62 0.30 -8.03
CA ARG A 8 -23.08 1.49 -7.30
C ARG A 8 -22.10 2.66 -7.40
N CYS A 9 -20.82 2.40 -7.32
CA CYS A 9 -19.80 3.44 -7.51
C CYS A 9 -19.85 4.00 -8.95
N HIS A 10 -19.95 3.12 -9.93
CA HIS A 10 -20.05 3.49 -11.35
C HIS A 10 -21.29 4.32 -11.65
N ALA A 11 -22.43 4.06 -10.97
CA ALA A 11 -23.65 4.85 -11.13
C ALA A 11 -23.48 6.34 -10.78
N TYR A 12 -22.45 6.67 -9.98
CA TYR A 12 -22.05 8.05 -9.66
C TYR A 12 -20.81 8.53 -10.40
N GLY A 13 -20.33 7.78 -11.38
CA GLY A 13 -19.15 8.11 -12.19
C GLY A 13 -17.81 7.86 -11.52
N ALA A 14 -17.77 7.24 -10.33
CA ALA A 14 -16.54 6.89 -9.65
C ALA A 14 -15.92 5.63 -10.26
N LYS A 15 -14.58 5.56 -10.32
CA LYS A 15 -13.82 4.36 -10.67
C LYS A 15 -13.47 3.56 -9.42
N VAL A 16 -13.33 2.25 -9.56
CA VAL A 16 -13.04 1.35 -8.44
C VAL A 16 -11.77 0.56 -8.70
N CYS A 17 -10.77 0.78 -7.83
CA CYS A 17 -9.56 -0.01 -7.78
C CYS A 17 -9.69 -1.09 -6.70
N VAL A 18 -9.40 -2.34 -7.05
CA VAL A 18 -9.40 -3.45 -6.08
C VAL A 18 -7.98 -3.72 -5.62
N GLN A 19 -7.73 -3.53 -4.33
CA GLN A 19 -6.43 -3.83 -3.74
C GLN A 19 -6.33 -5.32 -3.40
N LEU A 20 -5.24 -5.96 -3.85
CA LEU A 20 -4.92 -7.37 -3.64
C LEU A 20 -3.73 -7.50 -2.69
N SER A 21 -3.82 -8.42 -1.73
CA SER A 21 -2.72 -8.73 -0.82
C SER A 21 -2.52 -10.24 -0.72
N PRO A 22 -1.28 -10.74 -0.80
CA PRO A 22 -0.99 -12.16 -0.56
C PRO A 22 -1.04 -12.55 0.92
N GLY A 23 -1.22 -11.61 1.85
CA GLY A 23 -1.41 -11.89 3.26
C GLY A 23 -0.73 -10.94 4.22
N LEU A 24 -0.98 -11.18 5.52
CA LEU A 24 -0.51 -10.32 6.60
C LEU A 24 0.94 -10.63 7.02
N GLY A 25 1.43 -11.85 6.74
CA GLY A 25 2.75 -12.27 7.21
C GLY A 25 2.84 -12.28 8.74
N ARG A 26 3.95 -11.77 9.29
CA ARG A 26 4.20 -11.65 10.73
C ARG A 26 3.18 -10.79 11.50
N GLN A 27 2.32 -10.04 10.79
CA GLN A 27 1.26 -9.22 11.35
C GLN A 27 -0.02 -10.00 11.69
N GLN A 28 -0.08 -11.30 11.41
CA GLN A 28 -1.23 -12.12 11.75
C GLN A 28 -1.43 -12.16 13.27
N PHE A 29 -2.67 -11.97 13.73
CA PHE A 29 -3.01 -11.85 15.15
C PHE A 29 -4.16 -12.76 15.60
N THR A 30 -4.68 -13.62 14.70
CA THR A 30 -5.89 -14.41 14.94
C THR A 30 -5.66 -15.61 15.88
N ASP A 31 -4.42 -16.08 15.99
CA ASP A 31 -4.08 -17.22 16.85
C ASP A 31 -2.70 -17.02 17.51
N PRO A 32 -2.67 -16.79 18.86
CA PRO A 32 -1.42 -16.57 19.60
C PRO A 32 -0.59 -17.84 19.80
N PHE A 33 -1.08 -19.02 19.41
CA PHE A 33 -0.39 -20.30 19.59
C PHE A 33 0.17 -20.88 18.29
N THR A 34 -0.32 -20.43 17.15
CA THR A 34 0.14 -20.91 15.84
C THR A 34 1.11 -19.89 15.22
N PRO A 35 2.38 -20.27 14.96
CA PRO A 35 3.33 -19.39 14.31
C PRO A 35 2.81 -18.91 12.95
N PRO A 36 2.72 -17.59 12.71
CA PRO A 36 2.37 -17.07 11.40
C PRO A 36 3.49 -17.37 10.38
N TYR A 37 3.15 -17.27 9.11
CA TYR A 37 4.15 -17.34 8.03
C TYR A 37 4.69 -15.95 7.71
N SER A 38 5.98 -15.87 7.38
CA SER A 38 6.69 -14.61 7.03
C SER A 38 7.76 -14.86 5.97
N ALA A 39 8.44 -13.81 5.54
CA ALA A 39 9.59 -13.90 4.65
C ALA A 39 10.71 -14.74 5.27
N GLY A 40 10.97 -14.57 6.57
CA GLY A 40 12.02 -15.26 7.31
C GLY A 40 11.59 -15.71 8.70
N SER A 41 12.51 -16.38 9.41
CA SER A 41 12.31 -16.79 10.81
C SER A 41 12.56 -15.60 11.74
N VAL A 42 11.53 -14.80 11.99
CA VAL A 42 11.55 -13.60 12.85
C VAL A 42 10.38 -13.64 13.83
N GLY A 43 10.40 -12.82 14.87
CA GLY A 43 9.30 -12.72 15.82
C GLY A 43 8.01 -12.23 15.16
N ALA A 44 6.87 -12.84 15.52
CA ALA A 44 5.56 -12.30 15.15
C ALA A 44 5.37 -10.92 15.79
N PHE A 45 4.69 -10.00 15.10
CA PHE A 45 4.57 -8.64 15.60
C PHE A 45 3.78 -8.57 16.93
N TRP A 46 2.61 -9.18 16.96
CA TRP A 46 1.72 -9.16 18.14
C TRP A 46 2.18 -10.09 19.27
N PHE A 47 2.98 -11.11 18.93
CA PHE A 47 3.47 -12.12 19.86
C PHE A 47 4.98 -12.36 19.61
N PRO A 48 5.88 -11.43 20.03
CA PRO A 48 7.29 -11.47 19.63
C PRO A 48 8.06 -12.74 20.03
N ASN A 49 7.59 -13.45 21.04
CA ASN A 49 8.17 -14.74 21.46
C ASN A 49 7.77 -15.90 20.52
N LEU A 50 6.78 -15.70 19.66
CA LEU A 50 6.35 -16.68 18.68
C LEU A 50 7.13 -16.44 17.37
N ILE A 51 8.01 -17.38 17.02
CA ILE A 51 8.83 -17.26 15.82
C ILE A 51 8.05 -17.68 14.59
N CYS A 52 7.98 -16.80 13.60
CA CYS A 52 7.34 -17.05 12.32
C CYS A 52 8.01 -18.20 11.56
N LYS A 53 7.21 -18.95 10.81
CA LYS A 53 7.70 -19.92 9.82
C LYS A 53 7.99 -19.19 8.50
N PRO A 54 9.18 -19.38 7.90
CA PRO A 54 9.42 -18.85 6.56
C PRO A 54 8.54 -19.61 5.55
N PHE A 55 7.98 -18.87 4.58
CA PHE A 55 7.30 -19.48 3.45
C PHE A 55 8.26 -20.38 2.67
N SER A 56 7.82 -21.58 2.27
CA SER A 56 8.52 -22.38 1.27
C SER A 56 8.41 -21.73 -0.12
N LYS A 57 9.23 -22.20 -1.08
CA LYS A 57 9.11 -21.72 -2.48
C LYS A 57 7.78 -22.14 -3.10
N GLU A 58 7.31 -23.31 -2.75
CA GLU A 58 6.02 -23.86 -3.17
C GLU A 58 4.86 -22.99 -2.67
N ASP A 59 4.93 -22.54 -1.40
CA ASP A 59 3.95 -21.60 -0.84
C ASP A 59 3.97 -20.26 -1.56
N ILE A 60 5.16 -19.73 -1.87
CA ILE A 60 5.31 -18.47 -2.60
C ILE A 60 4.67 -18.59 -3.99
N HIS A 61 4.99 -19.64 -4.75
CA HIS A 61 4.41 -19.89 -6.07
C HIS A 61 2.89 -20.04 -6.01
N TYR A 62 2.39 -20.74 -4.99
CA TYR A 62 0.95 -20.86 -4.75
C TYR A 62 0.30 -19.49 -4.51
N LEU A 63 0.92 -18.63 -3.68
CA LEU A 63 0.40 -17.29 -3.43
C LEU A 63 0.43 -16.41 -4.69
N VAL A 64 1.48 -16.49 -5.50
CA VAL A 64 1.57 -15.80 -6.80
C VAL A 64 0.41 -16.19 -7.70
N GLU A 65 0.14 -17.51 -7.82
CA GLU A 65 -1.00 -18.01 -8.60
C GLU A 65 -2.33 -17.46 -8.07
N LYS A 66 -2.51 -17.44 -6.74
CA LYS A 66 -3.76 -16.94 -6.11
C LYS A 66 -3.93 -15.44 -6.25
N VAL A 67 -2.85 -14.65 -6.25
CA VAL A 67 -2.90 -13.22 -6.55
C VAL A 67 -3.39 -12.99 -8.00
N GLY A 68 -2.81 -13.72 -8.96
CA GLY A 68 -3.27 -13.67 -10.37
C GLY A 68 -4.74 -14.07 -10.52
N TYR A 69 -5.16 -15.16 -9.87
CA TYR A 69 -6.56 -15.57 -9.85
C TYR A 69 -7.48 -14.51 -9.23
N SER A 70 -7.06 -13.89 -8.13
CA SER A 70 -7.82 -12.83 -7.47
C SER A 70 -7.97 -11.59 -8.37
N ALA A 71 -6.96 -11.28 -9.19
CA ALA A 71 -7.05 -10.23 -10.20
C ALA A 71 -8.13 -10.54 -11.24
N SER A 72 -8.24 -11.79 -11.73
CA SER A 72 -9.32 -12.18 -12.64
C SER A 72 -10.71 -12.05 -12.01
N LEU A 73 -10.84 -12.29 -10.69
CA LEU A 73 -12.10 -12.07 -9.98
C LEU A 73 -12.46 -10.58 -9.87
N ALA A 74 -11.46 -9.69 -9.72
CA ALA A 74 -11.68 -8.25 -9.72
C ALA A 74 -12.18 -7.78 -11.10
N VAL A 75 -11.58 -8.27 -12.19
CA VAL A 75 -12.06 -8.04 -13.57
C VAL A 75 -13.51 -8.48 -13.73
N ASN A 76 -13.83 -9.73 -13.33
CA ASN A 76 -15.17 -10.28 -13.46
C ASN A 76 -16.20 -9.53 -12.59
N ALA A 77 -15.76 -8.86 -11.54
CA ALA A 77 -16.61 -8.01 -10.72
C ALA A 77 -16.82 -6.61 -11.31
N GLY A 78 -16.09 -6.23 -12.37
CA GLY A 78 -16.19 -4.95 -13.06
C GLY A 78 -15.23 -3.88 -12.53
N ALA A 79 -14.15 -4.25 -11.82
CA ALA A 79 -13.13 -3.30 -11.36
C ALA A 79 -12.48 -2.55 -12.54
N ASP A 80 -12.12 -1.29 -12.32
CA ASP A 80 -11.45 -0.46 -13.32
C ASP A 80 -9.92 -0.60 -13.28
N CYS A 81 -9.36 -0.96 -12.13
CA CYS A 81 -7.93 -1.24 -11.93
C CYS A 81 -7.71 -2.18 -10.75
N VAL A 82 -6.50 -2.69 -10.63
CA VAL A 82 -6.05 -3.46 -9.48
C VAL A 82 -4.81 -2.82 -8.86
N GLU A 83 -4.70 -2.91 -7.54
CA GLU A 83 -3.53 -2.44 -6.79
C GLU A 83 -2.94 -3.60 -6.00
N LEU A 84 -1.63 -3.84 -6.12
CA LEU A 84 -0.93 -4.81 -5.31
C LEU A 84 -0.44 -4.16 -4.02
N HIS A 85 -0.81 -4.73 -2.88
CA HIS A 85 -0.42 -4.25 -1.56
C HIS A 85 0.96 -4.76 -1.14
N ALA A 86 1.95 -3.88 -1.18
CA ALA A 86 3.35 -4.16 -0.79
C ALA A 86 3.88 -3.15 0.25
N TYR A 87 3.03 -2.77 1.21
CA TYR A 87 3.22 -1.64 2.14
C TYR A 87 3.20 -2.07 3.60
N GLY A 88 3.77 -1.22 4.48
CA GLY A 88 3.48 -1.13 5.91
C GLY A 88 3.96 -2.29 6.78
N GLY A 89 4.88 -3.12 6.32
CA GLY A 89 5.34 -4.29 7.06
C GLY A 89 4.47 -5.54 6.88
N TYR A 90 3.52 -5.53 5.91
CA TYR A 90 2.77 -6.73 5.51
C TYR A 90 3.62 -7.66 4.63
N LEU A 91 3.08 -8.78 4.19
CA LEU A 91 3.87 -9.89 3.65
C LEU A 91 4.87 -9.49 2.56
N LEU A 92 4.46 -8.76 1.52
CA LEU A 92 5.40 -8.35 0.46
C LEU A 92 6.47 -7.39 0.98
N ASP A 93 6.11 -6.44 1.84
CA ASP A 93 7.08 -5.52 2.44
C ASP A 93 8.07 -6.25 3.37
N GLN A 94 7.64 -7.36 4.01
CA GLN A 94 8.53 -8.24 4.77
C GLN A 94 9.60 -8.89 3.88
N PHE A 95 9.22 -9.30 2.66
CA PHE A 95 10.20 -9.82 1.69
C PHE A 95 11.17 -8.74 1.24
N HIS A 96 10.73 -7.49 1.09
CA HIS A 96 11.60 -6.37 0.68
C HIS A 96 12.62 -5.99 1.75
N SER A 97 12.31 -6.15 3.03
CA SER A 97 13.10 -5.63 4.14
C SER A 97 14.14 -6.62 4.65
N VAL A 98 15.40 -6.20 4.75
CA VAL A 98 16.49 -6.99 5.37
C VAL A 98 16.25 -7.26 6.84
N GLN A 99 15.37 -6.51 7.50
CA GLN A 99 15.02 -6.69 8.91
C GLN A 99 14.20 -7.96 9.16
N TRP A 100 13.41 -8.38 8.17
CA TRP A 100 12.51 -9.52 8.28
C TRP A 100 12.82 -10.64 7.29
N ASN A 101 13.57 -10.35 6.22
CA ASN A 101 13.95 -11.31 5.21
C ASN A 101 15.40 -11.76 5.42
N ASN A 102 15.57 -12.85 6.17
CA ASN A 102 16.88 -13.49 6.40
C ASN A 102 17.09 -14.72 5.50
N ARG A 103 16.40 -14.79 4.36
CA ARG A 103 16.54 -15.88 3.38
C ARG A 103 17.87 -15.87 2.66
N THR A 104 18.32 -17.08 2.29
CA THR A 104 19.54 -17.29 1.51
C THR A 104 19.27 -17.85 0.12
N ASP A 105 18.00 -18.01 -0.25
CA ASP A 105 17.56 -18.43 -1.59
C ASP A 105 17.30 -17.22 -2.50
N GLU A 106 16.73 -17.47 -3.69
CA GLU A 106 16.42 -16.45 -4.71
C GLU A 106 15.40 -15.37 -4.29
N TYR A 107 14.79 -15.49 -3.12
CA TYR A 107 13.87 -14.50 -2.54
C TYR A 107 14.52 -13.67 -1.42
N GLY A 108 15.84 -13.82 -1.18
CA GLY A 108 16.57 -13.11 -0.13
C GLY A 108 17.90 -12.55 -0.59
N GLY A 109 18.58 -11.81 0.28
CA GLY A 109 19.88 -11.19 0.00
C GLY A 109 19.78 -9.87 -0.76
N SER A 110 20.11 -9.86 -2.06
CA SER A 110 20.09 -8.63 -2.87
C SER A 110 18.70 -8.01 -2.99
N LEU A 111 18.62 -6.72 -3.31
CA LEU A 111 17.34 -6.03 -3.49
C LEU A 111 16.49 -6.69 -4.59
N GLU A 112 17.11 -7.07 -5.71
CA GLU A 112 16.42 -7.76 -6.82
C GLU A 112 15.78 -9.07 -6.36
N ASN A 113 16.47 -9.84 -5.54
CA ASN A 113 15.95 -11.07 -4.98
C ASN A 113 14.81 -10.80 -3.99
N ARG A 114 14.97 -9.81 -3.12
CA ARG A 114 13.93 -9.41 -2.16
C ARG A 114 12.66 -8.88 -2.84
N MET A 115 12.79 -8.26 -4.02
CA MET A 115 11.68 -7.78 -4.84
C MET A 115 11.02 -8.88 -5.68
N ARG A 116 11.67 -10.03 -5.87
CA ARG A 116 11.23 -11.11 -6.78
C ARG A 116 9.79 -11.54 -6.58
N PHE A 117 9.37 -11.79 -5.36
CA PHE A 117 7.98 -12.20 -5.07
C PHE A 117 6.95 -11.16 -5.52
N THR A 118 7.24 -9.88 -5.31
CA THR A 118 6.38 -8.78 -5.79
C THR A 118 6.33 -8.72 -7.32
N LEU A 119 7.48 -8.91 -7.99
CA LEU A 119 7.55 -8.92 -9.46
C LEU A 119 6.78 -10.09 -10.05
N GLU A 120 6.88 -11.28 -9.47
CA GLU A 120 6.10 -12.45 -9.85
C GLU A 120 4.58 -12.24 -9.66
N CYS A 121 4.18 -11.57 -8.57
CA CYS A 121 2.78 -11.16 -8.37
C CYS A 121 2.31 -10.18 -9.45
N ILE A 122 3.11 -9.17 -9.80
CA ILE A 122 2.77 -8.22 -10.87
C ILE A 122 2.61 -8.95 -12.21
N GLU A 123 3.52 -9.84 -12.54
CA GLU A 123 3.44 -10.66 -13.76
C GLU A 123 2.18 -11.54 -13.77
N ALA A 124 1.87 -12.19 -12.65
CA ALA A 124 0.67 -13.01 -12.51
C ALA A 124 -0.62 -12.19 -12.64
N ILE A 125 -0.66 -10.97 -12.07
CA ILE A 125 -1.79 -10.04 -12.25
C ILE A 125 -1.95 -9.73 -13.74
N LYS A 126 -0.89 -9.25 -14.40
CA LYS A 126 -0.92 -8.83 -15.81
C LYS A 126 -1.35 -9.96 -16.76
N LYS A 127 -1.00 -11.21 -16.46
CA LYS A 127 -1.45 -12.38 -17.24
C LYS A 127 -2.95 -12.69 -17.09
N ASN A 128 -3.59 -12.18 -16.05
CA ASN A 128 -4.97 -12.53 -15.67
C ASN A 128 -5.97 -11.37 -15.82
N ILE A 129 -5.53 -10.23 -16.33
CA ILE A 129 -6.37 -9.04 -16.57
C ILE A 129 -6.23 -8.56 -18.01
N PRO A 130 -7.19 -7.79 -18.55
CA PRO A 130 -7.03 -7.13 -19.85
C PRO A 130 -5.83 -6.20 -19.87
N GLU A 131 -5.11 -6.13 -21.00
CA GLU A 131 -3.95 -5.24 -21.19
C GLU A 131 -4.27 -3.75 -20.93
N THR A 132 -5.53 -3.38 -21.11
CA THR A 132 -6.02 -2.00 -20.90
C THR A 132 -6.35 -1.68 -19.43
N MET A 133 -6.29 -2.67 -18.53
CA MET A 133 -6.58 -2.46 -17.11
C MET A 133 -5.30 -2.08 -16.37
N PRO A 134 -5.24 -0.90 -15.70
CA PRO A 134 -4.06 -0.48 -14.98
C PRO A 134 -3.74 -1.36 -13.78
N VAL A 135 -2.43 -1.53 -13.53
CA VAL A 135 -1.87 -2.18 -12.34
C VAL A 135 -1.11 -1.16 -11.52
N LEU A 136 -1.57 -0.93 -10.31
CA LEU A 136 -0.92 -0.07 -9.32
C LEU A 136 -0.17 -0.92 -8.30
N VAL A 137 0.86 -0.34 -7.68
CA VAL A 137 1.53 -0.95 -6.53
C VAL A 137 1.61 0.06 -5.39
N LYS A 138 1.01 -0.31 -4.25
CA LYS A 138 1.22 0.43 -2.99
C LYS A 138 2.45 -0.14 -2.29
N PHE A 139 3.48 0.70 -2.05
CA PHE A 139 4.73 0.24 -1.43
C PHE A 139 5.29 1.26 -0.44
N THR A 140 6.25 0.79 0.39
CA THR A 140 6.94 1.61 1.39
C THR A 140 8.37 1.89 0.93
N PRO A 141 8.68 3.05 0.32
CA PRO A 141 10.06 3.39 -0.02
C PRO A 141 10.91 3.78 1.20
N HIS A 142 10.27 4.26 2.27
CA HIS A 142 10.95 4.64 3.52
C HIS A 142 10.15 4.17 4.74
N GLN A 143 10.73 3.30 5.55
CA GLN A 143 10.02 2.73 6.72
C GLN A 143 9.97 3.68 7.91
N ARG A 144 10.76 4.76 7.90
CA ARG A 144 10.83 5.80 8.97
C ARG A 144 11.15 5.25 10.35
N VAL A 145 11.82 4.11 10.42
CA VAL A 145 12.32 3.48 11.65
C VAL A 145 13.85 3.46 11.56
N GLU A 146 14.53 3.80 12.65
CA GLU A 146 15.98 3.81 12.70
C GLU A 146 16.56 2.42 12.38
N GLY A 147 17.54 2.36 11.48
CA GLY A 147 18.16 1.11 11.02
C GLY A 147 17.33 0.30 10.03
N PHE A 148 16.14 0.77 9.65
CA PHE A 148 15.30 0.13 8.63
C PHE A 148 15.54 0.76 7.25
N ARG A 149 14.71 0.39 6.25
CA ARG A 149 14.82 0.88 4.87
C ARG A 149 14.79 2.40 4.81
N THR A 150 15.82 2.96 4.15
CA THR A 150 15.93 4.39 3.84
C THR A 150 15.38 4.70 2.44
N ILE A 151 15.24 6.00 2.15
CA ILE A 151 14.73 6.46 0.84
C ILE A 151 15.63 6.02 -0.32
N ASP A 152 16.94 5.86 -0.12
CA ASP A 152 17.87 5.46 -1.18
C ASP A 152 17.51 4.07 -1.73
N GLU A 153 17.25 3.09 -0.86
CA GLU A 153 16.77 1.77 -1.28
C GLU A 153 15.35 1.89 -1.89
N GLY A 154 14.50 2.75 -1.33
CA GLY A 154 13.16 3.00 -1.86
C GLY A 154 13.14 3.55 -3.28
N ILE A 155 14.11 4.39 -3.64
CA ILE A 155 14.31 4.90 -5.00
C ILE A 155 14.63 3.74 -5.96
N GLU A 156 15.52 2.84 -5.59
CA GLU A 156 15.84 1.68 -6.42
C GLU A 156 14.63 0.72 -6.55
N MET A 157 13.86 0.54 -5.48
CA MET A 157 12.59 -0.22 -5.55
C MET A 157 11.60 0.40 -6.55
N ALA A 158 11.43 1.73 -6.53
CA ALA A 158 10.54 2.44 -7.46
C ALA A 158 10.95 2.22 -8.92
N LYS A 159 12.25 2.30 -9.23
CA LYS A 159 12.79 2.02 -10.56
C LYS A 159 12.53 0.57 -11.00
N ILE A 160 12.69 -0.39 -10.09
CA ILE A 160 12.40 -1.82 -10.35
C ILE A 160 10.91 -2.00 -10.67
N LEU A 161 10.01 -1.37 -9.89
CA LEU A 161 8.57 -1.45 -10.10
C LEU A 161 8.15 -0.80 -11.43
N GLU A 162 8.66 0.39 -11.74
CA GLU A 162 8.42 1.06 -13.03
C GLU A 162 8.88 0.19 -14.20
N LYS A 163 10.10 -0.39 -14.12
CA LYS A 163 10.63 -1.31 -15.13
C LYS A 163 9.78 -2.58 -15.30
N ALA A 164 9.11 -3.04 -14.24
CA ALA A 164 8.15 -4.14 -14.31
C ALA A 164 6.84 -3.75 -15.03
N GLY A 165 6.70 -2.47 -15.40
CA GLY A 165 5.60 -1.94 -16.17
C GLY A 165 4.33 -1.74 -15.34
N VAL A 166 4.45 -1.32 -14.08
CA VAL A 166 3.28 -0.83 -13.33
C VAL A 166 2.81 0.50 -13.91
N ASP A 167 1.51 0.76 -13.85
CA ASP A 167 0.90 1.93 -14.46
C ASP A 167 0.87 3.14 -13.52
N ALA A 168 0.97 2.93 -12.21
CA ALA A 168 1.12 3.98 -11.20
C ALA A 168 1.72 3.42 -9.91
N LEU A 169 2.33 4.29 -9.11
CA LEU A 169 2.87 3.99 -7.80
C LEU A 169 2.05 4.69 -6.70
N HIS A 170 1.56 3.92 -5.75
CA HIS A 170 0.98 4.45 -4.52
C HIS A 170 2.08 4.49 -3.45
N VAL A 171 2.59 5.68 -3.19
CA VAL A 171 3.75 5.91 -2.33
C VAL A 171 3.29 6.23 -0.91
N ASP A 172 3.58 5.33 0.02
CA ASP A 172 3.27 5.49 1.43
C ASP A 172 4.53 5.30 2.28
N THR A 173 4.53 5.63 3.57
CA THR A 173 5.70 5.55 4.46
C THR A 173 5.36 4.90 5.79
N GLY A 174 6.41 4.43 6.49
CA GLY A 174 6.27 3.82 7.80
C GLY A 174 5.91 2.34 7.76
N CYS A 175 5.90 1.73 8.92
CA CYS A 175 5.50 0.35 9.13
C CYS A 175 4.95 0.17 10.55
N TYR A 176 4.58 -1.04 10.92
CA TYR A 176 3.97 -1.35 12.21
C TYR A 176 4.86 -1.06 13.41
N GLU A 177 6.16 -1.09 13.27
CA GLU A 177 7.13 -0.81 14.35
C GLU A 177 6.97 0.62 14.90
N GLU A 178 6.58 1.56 14.05
CA GLU A 178 6.23 2.93 14.43
C GLU A 178 4.91 3.36 13.75
N TRP A 179 3.79 2.90 14.27
CA TRP A 179 2.45 3.12 13.71
C TRP A 179 2.13 4.57 13.38
N PHE A 180 2.58 5.51 14.22
CA PHE A 180 2.34 6.94 14.02
C PHE A 180 3.06 7.51 12.78
N GLN A 181 4.05 6.80 12.24
CA GLN A 181 4.70 7.12 10.97
C GLN A 181 3.91 6.58 9.76
N ALA A 182 3.21 5.47 9.96
CA ALA A 182 2.39 4.84 8.93
C ALA A 182 0.98 5.44 8.86
N ILE A 183 0.38 5.69 10.02
CA ILE A 183 -1.03 6.11 10.17
C ILE A 183 -1.08 7.50 10.82
N THR A 184 -1.73 8.44 10.13
CA THR A 184 -1.91 9.82 10.60
C THR A 184 -2.55 9.87 11.99
N THR A 185 -1.94 10.64 12.88
CA THR A 185 -2.45 10.94 14.22
C THR A 185 -2.79 12.43 14.35
N VAL A 186 -3.39 12.82 15.48
CA VAL A 186 -3.64 14.23 15.81
C VAL A 186 -2.36 15.09 15.85
N TYR A 187 -1.20 14.48 16.10
CA TYR A 187 0.10 15.13 16.14
C TYR A 187 0.83 15.19 14.80
N SER A 188 0.31 14.49 13.78
CA SER A 188 0.93 14.46 12.46
C SER A 188 0.72 15.79 11.74
N LYS A 189 1.81 16.37 11.24
CA LYS A 189 1.74 17.55 10.36
C LYS A 189 0.97 17.21 9.08
N GLU A 190 0.31 18.21 8.51
CA GLU A 190 -0.30 18.07 7.20
C GLU A 190 0.78 17.82 6.16
N GLY A 191 0.51 16.88 5.25
CA GLY A 191 1.43 16.50 4.20
C GLY A 191 2.77 15.89 4.68
N TYR A 192 2.82 15.28 5.86
CA TYR A 192 4.08 14.81 6.48
C TYR A 192 4.82 13.71 5.70
N LYS A 193 4.21 13.15 4.66
CA LYS A 193 4.81 12.14 3.77
C LYS A 193 5.26 12.71 2.42
N LEU A 194 4.96 13.99 2.13
CA LEU A 194 5.23 14.61 0.83
C LEU A 194 6.72 14.64 0.46
N ASP A 195 7.63 14.68 1.43
CA ASP A 195 9.07 14.59 1.21
C ASP A 195 9.48 13.29 0.50
N VAL A 196 8.98 12.16 0.98
CA VAL A 196 9.24 10.83 0.40
C VAL A 196 8.53 10.67 -0.94
N GLN A 197 7.29 11.13 -1.04
CA GLN A 197 6.50 11.08 -2.27
C GLN A 197 7.16 11.89 -3.39
N LYS A 198 7.65 13.09 -3.06
CA LYS A 198 8.42 13.92 -4.00
C LYS A 198 9.69 13.21 -4.46
N ALA A 199 10.48 12.63 -3.54
CA ALA A 199 11.71 11.93 -3.90
C ALA A 199 11.46 10.77 -4.88
N ILE A 200 10.31 10.09 -4.78
CA ILE A 200 9.92 9.06 -5.75
C ILE A 200 9.39 9.70 -7.04
N LYS A 201 8.54 10.73 -6.96
CA LYS A 201 7.99 11.42 -8.14
C LYS A 201 9.09 11.98 -9.04
N ASP A 202 10.17 12.49 -8.46
CA ASP A 202 11.28 13.09 -9.20
C ASP A 202 12.07 12.07 -10.06
N ILE A 203 11.92 10.77 -9.83
CA ILE A 203 12.74 9.71 -10.48
C ILE A 203 11.93 8.70 -11.31
N VAL A 204 10.61 8.78 -11.30
CA VAL A 204 9.74 7.91 -12.09
C VAL A 204 8.92 8.71 -13.09
N SER A 205 8.53 8.08 -14.21
CA SER A 205 7.67 8.69 -15.23
C SER A 205 6.19 8.35 -15.04
N VAL A 206 5.91 7.25 -14.33
CA VAL A 206 4.54 6.84 -14.03
C VAL A 206 3.89 7.77 -13.00
N PRO A 207 2.56 7.89 -13.01
CA PRO A 207 1.84 8.66 -12.00
C PRO A 207 2.12 8.20 -10.57
N VAL A 208 2.20 9.17 -9.64
CA VAL A 208 2.37 8.93 -8.21
C VAL A 208 1.11 9.35 -7.45
N LEU A 209 0.53 8.40 -6.72
CA LEU A 209 -0.52 8.63 -5.75
C LEU A 209 0.11 8.70 -4.35
N GLY A 210 -0.26 9.69 -3.56
CA GLY A 210 0.23 9.86 -2.19
C GLY A 210 -0.88 10.16 -1.20
N ASP A 211 -0.64 9.79 0.04
CA ASP A 211 -1.50 10.09 1.19
C ASP A 211 -0.68 10.72 2.33
N GLY A 212 -1.23 10.84 3.53
CA GLY A 212 -0.49 11.32 4.70
C GLY A 212 -0.95 12.68 5.19
N ASN A 213 -2.15 12.73 5.76
CA ASN A 213 -2.76 13.93 6.31
C ASN A 213 -2.93 15.07 5.29
N LEU A 214 -3.48 14.74 4.12
CA LEU A 214 -3.82 15.69 3.05
C LEU A 214 -5.27 16.14 3.14
N LYS A 215 -5.81 16.27 4.36
CA LYS A 215 -7.20 16.64 4.63
C LYS A 215 -7.52 18.10 4.32
N ASP A 216 -6.52 19.00 4.45
CA ASP A 216 -6.64 20.40 4.07
C ASP A 216 -6.62 20.50 2.54
N PRO A 217 -7.68 21.09 1.92
CA PRO A 217 -7.78 21.24 0.48
C PRO A 217 -6.63 22.02 -0.14
N GLU A 218 -6.13 23.08 0.53
CA GLU A 218 -5.04 23.89 0.01
C GLU A 218 -3.71 23.11 0.00
N VAL A 219 -3.43 22.32 1.04
CA VAL A 219 -2.24 21.44 1.08
C VAL A 219 -2.33 20.38 0.00
N ALA A 220 -3.51 19.74 -0.16
CA ALA A 220 -3.74 18.71 -1.18
C ALA A 220 -3.60 19.28 -2.60
N LYS A 221 -4.21 20.44 -2.88
CA LYS A 221 -4.13 21.15 -4.15
C LYS A 221 -2.68 21.53 -4.48
N LYS A 222 -1.97 22.13 -3.52
CA LYS A 222 -0.59 22.53 -3.69
C LYS A 222 0.34 21.35 -3.97
N ALA A 223 0.12 20.20 -3.35
CA ALA A 223 0.91 18.99 -3.61
C ALA A 223 0.81 18.54 -5.08
N VAL A 224 -0.34 18.74 -5.74
CA VAL A 224 -0.54 18.45 -7.16
C VAL A 224 0.01 19.58 -8.04
N GLU A 225 -0.26 20.82 -7.72
CA GLU A 225 0.21 21.99 -8.48
C GLU A 225 1.75 22.10 -8.52
N ASP A 226 2.41 21.77 -7.40
CA ASP A 226 3.87 21.75 -7.28
C ASP A 226 4.50 20.48 -7.93
N GLY A 227 3.69 19.59 -8.52
CA GLY A 227 4.16 18.36 -9.16
C GLY A 227 4.76 17.33 -8.20
N ILE A 228 4.35 17.35 -6.93
CA ILE A 228 4.77 16.36 -5.93
C ILE A 228 3.97 15.06 -6.09
N LEU A 229 2.69 15.21 -6.42
CA LEU A 229 1.75 14.10 -6.65
C LEU A 229 0.99 14.30 -7.94
N ASP A 230 0.52 13.20 -8.54
CA ASP A 230 -0.49 13.21 -9.59
C ASP A 230 -1.90 12.98 -9.01
N TYR A 231 -2.00 12.22 -7.91
CA TYR A 231 -3.25 11.90 -7.23
C TYR A 231 -3.11 11.99 -5.71
N VAL A 232 -4.14 12.49 -5.06
CA VAL A 232 -4.23 12.62 -3.60
C VAL A 232 -5.11 11.50 -3.04
N GLY A 233 -4.57 10.73 -2.10
CA GLY A 233 -5.28 9.69 -1.34
C GLY A 233 -5.83 10.23 -0.02
N LEU A 234 -7.12 10.03 0.21
CA LEU A 234 -7.81 10.41 1.45
C LEU A 234 -8.56 9.22 2.02
N ALA A 235 -8.22 8.80 3.24
CA ALA A 235 -8.98 7.77 3.97
C ALA A 235 -9.74 8.37 5.15
N HIS A 236 -9.05 8.78 6.22
CA HIS A 236 -9.67 9.29 7.44
C HIS A 236 -10.58 10.51 7.19
N GLN A 237 -10.19 11.41 6.30
CA GLN A 237 -10.99 12.58 5.96
C GLN A 237 -12.29 12.21 5.25
N MET A 238 -12.26 11.17 4.41
CA MET A 238 -13.47 10.69 3.73
C MET A 238 -14.45 9.96 4.69
N LEU A 239 -13.94 9.42 5.80
CA LEU A 239 -14.79 8.89 6.88
C LEU A 239 -15.41 10.03 7.70
N ALA A 240 -14.66 11.11 7.95
CA ALA A 240 -15.16 12.27 8.67
C ALA A 240 -16.17 13.07 7.83
N ASP A 241 -15.90 13.25 6.55
CA ASP A 241 -16.75 13.96 5.60
C ASP A 241 -16.72 13.30 4.21
N PRO A 242 -17.69 12.43 3.90
CA PRO A 242 -17.80 11.79 2.58
C PRO A 242 -18.06 12.77 1.43
N TYR A 243 -18.48 13.99 1.71
CA TYR A 243 -18.74 15.03 0.73
C TYR A 243 -17.55 15.97 0.49
N TRP A 244 -16.39 15.71 1.11
CA TRP A 244 -15.19 16.52 0.95
C TRP A 244 -14.88 16.88 -0.51
N PRO A 245 -14.83 15.94 -1.48
CA PRO A 245 -14.52 16.27 -2.88
C PRO A 245 -15.58 17.16 -3.53
N LYS A 246 -16.85 17.01 -3.16
CA LYS A 246 -17.94 17.85 -3.68
C LYS A 246 -17.86 19.27 -3.12
N LYS A 247 -17.55 19.41 -1.83
CA LYS A 247 -17.39 20.71 -1.16
C LYS A 247 -16.21 21.46 -1.74
N VAL A 248 -15.04 20.82 -1.86
CA VAL A 248 -13.85 21.41 -2.50
C VAL A 248 -14.14 21.82 -3.95
N LYS A 249 -14.80 20.98 -4.73
CA LYS A 249 -15.17 21.31 -6.12
C LYS A 249 -16.14 22.49 -6.21
N ALA A 250 -16.98 22.70 -5.19
CA ALA A 250 -17.97 23.79 -5.13
C ALA A 250 -17.45 25.05 -4.45
N HIS A 251 -16.18 25.08 -3.99
CA HIS A 251 -15.58 26.16 -3.18
C HIS A 251 -16.37 26.45 -1.90
N HIS A 252 -16.70 25.37 -1.17
CA HIS A 252 -17.38 25.39 0.13
C HIS A 252 -16.52 24.66 1.18
N GLU A 253 -15.24 25.00 1.23
CA GLU A 253 -14.25 24.37 2.13
C GLU A 253 -14.58 24.64 3.60
N GLU A 254 -15.23 25.77 3.91
CA GLU A 254 -15.70 26.14 5.25
C GLU A 254 -16.74 25.17 5.83
N ASP A 255 -17.44 24.44 4.96
CA ASP A 255 -18.44 23.43 5.37
C ASP A 255 -17.83 22.05 5.64
N ILE A 256 -16.53 21.84 5.42
CA ILE A 256 -15.87 20.55 5.61
C ILE A 256 -15.79 20.20 7.09
N ALA A 257 -16.32 19.01 7.45
CA ALA A 257 -16.09 18.42 8.77
C ALA A 257 -14.68 17.80 8.83
N PRO A 258 -13.71 18.41 9.57
CA PRO A 258 -12.35 17.95 9.54
C PRO A 258 -12.15 16.66 10.34
N CYS A 259 -11.33 15.73 9.82
CA CYS A 259 -10.84 14.61 10.61
C CYS A 259 -9.89 15.13 11.71
N VAL A 260 -10.13 14.75 12.96
CA VAL A 260 -9.34 15.15 14.13
C VAL A 260 -8.15 14.22 14.41
N GLY A 261 -7.97 13.14 13.64
CA GLY A 261 -6.86 12.21 13.81
C GLY A 261 -6.90 11.34 15.07
N CYS A 262 -8.09 11.10 15.63
CA CYS A 262 -8.26 10.30 16.87
C CYS A 262 -8.03 8.79 16.66
N ASN A 263 -8.04 8.30 15.42
CA ASN A 263 -7.87 6.88 15.03
C ASN A 263 -8.96 5.92 15.56
N GLU A 264 -10.11 6.40 16.04
CA GLU A 264 -11.24 5.55 16.43
C GLU A 264 -11.73 4.65 15.28
N CYS A 265 -11.67 5.14 14.04
CA CYS A 265 -12.00 4.34 12.85
C CYS A 265 -11.04 3.14 12.66
N LEU A 266 -9.79 3.25 13.08
CA LEU A 266 -8.84 2.14 13.07
C LEU A 266 -9.20 1.12 14.16
N LEU A 267 -9.47 1.59 15.38
CA LEU A 267 -9.85 0.73 16.51
C LEU A 267 -11.15 -0.05 16.22
N ALA A 268 -12.13 0.60 15.61
CA ALA A 268 -13.38 -0.04 15.19
C ALA A 268 -13.18 -1.16 14.14
N GLY A 269 -12.07 -1.14 13.39
CA GLY A 269 -11.71 -2.20 12.46
C GLY A 269 -11.14 -3.47 13.12
N PHE A 270 -10.77 -3.38 14.40
CA PHE A 270 -10.23 -4.49 15.21
C PHE A 270 -11.22 -5.05 16.24
N SER A 271 -12.43 -4.48 16.36
CA SER A 271 -13.48 -4.88 17.31
C SER A 271 -14.46 -5.92 16.75
#